data_426e7e4a45d1a85a8e3454b3cd9af8f2
#
_entry.id   426e7e4a45d1a85a8e3454b3cd9af8f2
#
_cell.length_a   1.000
_cell.length_b   1.000
_cell.length_c   1.000
_cell.angle_alpha   90.00
_cell.angle_beta   90.00
_cell.angle_gamma   90.00
#
_symmetry.space_group_name_H-M   'P 1'
#
loop_
_entity.id
_entity.type
_entity.pdbx_description
1 polymer ?
#
loop_
_entity_poly.entity_id
_entity_poly.type
_entity_poly.pdbx_seq_one_letter_code
_entity_poly.pdbx_strand_id
1 'polypeptide(L)'
;VGSEMCIRDRYYLYMMQMCYSARIFYGLGQGVSGMGRWRLQADKFLNFYIPIPPYDEQKKIADYITDKVNHIEVEIDKRNKLIKKYQEYKKSLIYEVVTGKKEV
;
A
#
# COMPACT_ATOMS: atom_id res chain seq x y z
N VAL A 1 -15.38 -12.69 3.54
CA VAL A 1 -14.99 -12.08 4.80
C VAL A 1 -14.63 -10.62 4.63
N GLY A 2 -13.97 -10.26 3.53
CA GLY A 2 -13.62 -8.87 3.27
C GLY A 2 -14.81 -7.93 3.25
N SER A 3 -15.92 -8.34 2.63
CA SER A 3 -17.12 -7.52 2.58
C SER A 3 -17.85 -7.47 3.93
N GLU A 4 -17.57 -8.44 4.79
CA GLU A 4 -18.17 -8.51 6.11
C GLU A 4 -17.27 -7.99 7.21
N MET A 5 -16.08 -7.54 6.85
CA MET A 5 -15.20 -6.92 7.82
C MET A 5 -15.94 -5.76 8.49
N CYS A 6 -15.89 -5.72 9.81
CA CYS A 6 -16.52 -4.67 10.58
C CYS A 6 -16.05 -3.30 10.06
N ILE A 7 -16.99 -2.35 9.94
CA ILE A 7 -16.70 -1.00 9.47
C ILE A 7 -15.63 -0.35 10.32
N ARG A 8 -15.69 -0.55 11.65
CA ARG A 8 -14.67 -0.03 12.56
C ARG A 8 -13.31 -0.65 12.28
N ASP A 9 -13.26 -1.95 11.99
CA ASP A 9 -12.01 -2.63 11.69
C ASP A 9 -11.39 -2.09 10.41
N ARG A 10 -12.18 -1.81 9.39
CA ARG A 10 -11.69 -1.21 8.15
C ARG A 10 -11.14 0.20 8.38
N TYR A 11 -11.87 1.01 9.16
CA TYR A 11 -11.42 2.35 9.49
C TYR A 11 -10.08 2.31 10.22
N TYR A 12 -9.98 1.46 11.25
CA TYR A 12 -8.75 1.31 12.02
C TYR A 12 -7.61 0.76 11.19
N LEU A 13 -7.90 -0.16 10.28
CA LEU A 13 -6.87 -0.67 9.37
C LEU A 13 -6.24 0.46 8.57
N TYR A 14 -7.06 1.31 7.97
CA TYR A 14 -6.55 2.44 7.20
C TYR A 14 -5.84 3.46 8.09
N MET A 15 -6.36 3.69 9.29
CA MET A 15 -5.71 4.58 10.26
C MET A 15 -4.32 4.06 10.63
N MET A 16 -4.19 2.77 10.90
CA MET A 16 -2.90 2.16 11.24
C MET A 16 -1.94 2.17 10.07
N GLN A 17 -2.42 1.96 8.86
CA GLN A 17 -1.59 2.07 7.66
C GLN A 17 -1.06 3.48 7.48
N MET A 18 -1.90 4.48 7.72
CA MET A 18 -1.48 5.88 7.67
C MET A 18 -0.42 6.18 8.72
N CYS A 19 -0.63 5.72 9.95
CA CYS A 19 0.34 5.92 11.02
C CYS A 19 1.68 5.29 10.70
N TYR A 20 1.67 4.14 10.06
CA TYR A 20 2.90 3.49 9.62
C TYR A 20 3.58 4.28 8.50
N SER A 21 2.81 4.63 7.46
CA SER A 21 3.35 5.33 6.28
C SER A 21 3.85 6.73 6.61
N ALA A 22 3.18 7.43 7.51
CA ALA A 22 3.58 8.77 7.94
C ALA A 22 4.66 8.74 9.03
N ARG A 23 5.16 7.55 9.38
CA ARG A 23 6.18 7.34 10.41
C ARG A 23 5.78 7.83 11.81
N ILE A 24 4.49 7.84 12.10
CA ILE A 24 4.01 8.21 13.44
C ILE A 24 4.48 7.16 14.45
N PHE A 25 4.35 5.88 14.11
CA PHE A 25 4.83 4.82 14.98
C PHE A 25 6.35 4.85 15.13
N TYR A 26 7.07 5.22 14.09
CA TYR A 26 8.51 5.38 14.16
C TYR A 26 8.89 6.46 15.17
N GLY A 27 8.16 7.59 15.18
CA GLY A 27 8.39 8.67 16.14
C GLY A 27 8.09 8.29 17.59
N LEU A 28 7.22 7.30 17.80
CA LEU A 28 6.90 6.78 19.14
C LEU A 28 7.84 5.65 19.57
N GLY A 29 8.59 5.08 18.62
CA GLY A 29 9.45 3.96 18.89
C GLY A 29 10.75 4.37 19.58
N GLN A 30 11.44 3.37 20.11
CA GLN A 30 12.73 3.55 20.74
C GLN A 30 13.74 2.56 20.19
N GLY A 31 14.97 3.02 20.01
CA GLY A 31 16.04 2.15 19.61
C GLY A 31 16.41 1.16 20.69
N VAL A 32 16.78 -0.05 20.30
CA VAL A 32 17.30 -1.05 21.21
C VAL A 32 18.83 -0.93 21.17
N SER A 33 19.44 -0.65 22.33
CA SER A 33 20.88 -0.49 22.43
C SER A 33 21.63 -1.70 21.88
N GLY A 34 22.63 -1.45 21.06
CA GLY A 34 23.52 -2.47 20.55
C GLY A 34 23.08 -3.17 19.28
N MET A 35 21.80 -3.19 18.94
CA MET A 35 21.28 -3.92 17.79
C MET A 35 20.74 -3.03 16.66
N GLY A 36 20.61 -1.75 16.89
CA GLY A 36 20.09 -0.83 15.90
C GLY A 36 18.62 -1.04 15.52
N ARG A 37 17.90 -1.86 16.26
CA ARG A 37 16.50 -2.13 16.00
C ARG A 37 15.60 -1.04 16.58
N TRP A 38 14.66 -0.59 15.78
CA TRP A 38 13.63 0.33 16.24
C TRP A 38 12.42 -0.48 16.72
N ARG A 39 11.95 -0.16 17.91
CA ARG A 39 10.90 -0.94 18.55
C ARG A 39 9.81 -0.02 19.07
N LEU A 40 8.56 -0.32 18.72
CA LEU A 40 7.39 0.35 19.29
C LEU A 40 6.98 -0.41 20.55
N GLN A 41 7.12 0.22 21.70
CA GLN A 41 6.78 -0.40 22.98
C GLN A 41 5.26 -0.34 23.18
N ALA A 42 4.73 -1.34 23.91
CA ALA A 42 3.30 -1.47 24.13
C ALA A 42 2.71 -0.25 24.86
N ASP A 43 3.42 0.29 25.84
CA ASP A 43 2.94 1.45 26.57
C ASP A 43 2.84 2.69 25.70
N LYS A 44 3.77 2.89 24.79
CA LYS A 44 3.72 4.01 23.83
C LYS A 44 2.60 3.82 22.84
N PHE A 45 2.42 2.62 22.33
CA PHE A 45 1.33 2.31 21.40
C PHE A 45 -0.03 2.51 22.04
N LEU A 46 -0.22 2.05 23.27
CA LEU A 46 -1.50 2.13 23.95
C LEU A 46 -1.86 3.54 24.41
N ASN A 47 -0.88 4.43 24.53
CA ASN A 47 -1.10 5.76 25.04
C ASN A 47 -1.06 6.88 24.00
N PHE A 48 -0.89 6.56 22.72
CA PHE A 48 -0.99 7.59 21.70
C PHE A 48 -2.45 7.77 21.26
N TYR A 49 -2.76 8.96 20.78
CA TYR A 49 -4.13 9.32 20.44
C TYR A 49 -4.34 9.32 18.93
N ILE A 50 -5.49 8.79 18.51
CA ILE A 50 -5.93 8.82 17.12
C ILE A 50 -7.32 9.43 17.07
N PRO A 51 -7.71 10.09 15.98
CA PRO A 51 -9.06 10.57 15.83
C PRO A 51 -10.03 9.39 15.66
N ILE A 52 -11.12 9.43 16.39
CA ILE A 52 -12.18 8.43 16.31
C ILE A 52 -13.48 9.15 16.01
N PRO A 53 -13.83 9.31 14.72
CA PRO A 53 -15.09 9.95 14.36
C PRO A 53 -16.28 9.08 14.71
N PRO A 54 -17.50 9.61 14.68
CA PRO A 54 -18.71 8.82 14.85
C PRO A 54 -18.76 7.67 13.83
N TYR A 55 -19.50 6.62 14.19
CA TYR A 55 -19.58 5.41 13.38
C TYR A 55 -19.97 5.68 11.92
N ASP A 56 -20.95 6.57 11.72
CA ASP A 56 -21.40 6.90 10.36
C ASP A 56 -20.28 7.52 9.52
N GLU A 57 -19.46 8.36 10.13
CA GLU A 57 -18.31 8.94 9.44
C GLU A 57 -17.23 7.92 9.20
N GLN A 58 -17.01 7.01 10.14
CA GLN A 58 -16.06 5.91 9.94
C GLN A 58 -16.46 5.08 8.71
N LYS A 59 -17.75 4.81 8.57
CA LYS A 59 -18.27 4.07 7.42
C LYS A 59 -18.02 4.81 6.11
N LYS A 60 -18.36 6.09 6.07
CA LYS A 60 -18.14 6.91 4.86
C LYS A 60 -16.69 6.97 4.47
N ILE A 61 -15.81 7.15 5.43
CA ILE A 61 -14.36 7.20 5.19
C ILE A 61 -13.87 5.85 4.68
N ALA A 62 -14.22 4.76 5.34
CA ALA A 62 -13.79 3.43 4.96
C ALA A 62 -14.29 3.04 3.57
N ASP A 63 -15.56 3.32 3.27
CA ASP A 63 -16.13 3.02 1.94
C ASP A 63 -15.46 3.84 0.84
N TYR A 64 -15.22 5.12 1.10
CA TYR A 64 -14.55 5.99 0.14
C TYR A 64 -13.12 5.49 -0.16
N ILE A 65 -12.37 5.18 0.88
CA ILE A 65 -10.99 4.70 0.73
C ILE A 65 -10.98 3.37 -0.01
N THR A 66 -11.84 2.44 0.39
CA THR A 66 -11.90 1.11 -0.25
C THR A 66 -12.21 1.25 -1.74
N ASP A 67 -13.15 2.09 -2.12
CA ASP A 67 -13.49 2.32 -3.51
C ASP A 67 -12.30 2.88 -4.30
N LYS A 68 -11.64 3.90 -3.76
CA LYS A 68 -10.49 4.52 -4.42
C LYS A 68 -9.30 3.57 -4.52
N VAL A 69 -9.03 2.82 -3.47
CA VAL A 69 -7.93 1.84 -3.48
C VAL A 69 -8.18 0.76 -4.53
N ASN A 70 -9.40 0.27 -4.63
CA ASN A 70 -9.74 -0.73 -5.65
C ASN A 70 -9.52 -0.19 -7.06
N HIS A 71 -9.90 1.05 -7.32
CA HIS A 71 -9.65 1.67 -8.63
C HIS A 71 -8.15 1.80 -8.91
N ILE A 72 -7.38 2.21 -7.92
CA ILE A 72 -5.92 2.34 -8.06
C ILE A 72 -5.29 0.97 -8.35
N GLU A 73 -5.71 -0.07 -7.65
CA GLU A 73 -5.17 -1.42 -7.85
C GLU A 73 -5.47 -1.95 -9.24
N VAL A 74 -6.66 -1.69 -9.77
CA VAL A 74 -7.00 -2.05 -11.15
C VAL A 74 -6.07 -1.33 -12.14
N GLU A 75 -5.81 -0.04 -11.93
CA GLU A 75 -4.90 0.72 -12.78
C GLU A 75 -3.46 0.20 -12.70
N ILE A 76 -2.99 -0.14 -11.51
CA ILE A 76 -1.67 -0.71 -11.33
C ILE A 76 -1.54 -2.04 -12.11
N ASP A 77 -2.55 -2.89 -12.02
CA ASP A 77 -2.54 -4.16 -12.73
C ASP A 77 -2.49 -3.98 -14.24
N LYS A 78 -3.28 -3.05 -14.77
CA LYS A 78 -3.26 -2.73 -16.21
C LYS A 78 -1.88 -2.25 -16.66
N ARG A 79 -1.26 -1.38 -15.87
CA ARG A 79 0.05 -0.84 -16.21
C ARG A 79 1.15 -1.89 -16.12
N ASN A 80 1.06 -2.79 -15.16
CA ASN A 80 2.00 -3.90 -15.03
C ASN A 80 1.91 -4.84 -16.23
N LYS A 81 0.71 -5.12 -16.71
CA LYS A 81 0.51 -5.91 -17.93
C LYS A 81 1.09 -5.22 -19.16
N LEU A 82 0.93 -3.91 -19.25
CA LEU A 82 1.48 -3.13 -20.34
C LEU A 82 3.01 -3.13 -20.32
N ILE A 83 3.61 -2.98 -19.15
CA ILE A 83 5.06 -3.05 -18.99
C ILE A 83 5.58 -4.41 -19.48
N LYS A 84 4.91 -5.48 -19.13
CA LYS A 84 5.28 -6.82 -19.55
C LYS A 84 5.25 -6.95 -21.07
N LYS A 85 4.22 -6.40 -21.71
CA LYS A 85 4.11 -6.40 -23.18
C LYS A 85 5.25 -5.63 -23.83
N TYR A 86 5.61 -4.49 -23.28
CA TYR A 86 6.74 -3.72 -23.80
C TYR A 86 8.07 -4.45 -23.64
N GLN A 87 8.24 -5.16 -22.55
CA GLN A 87 9.44 -5.97 -22.35
C GLN A 87 9.54 -7.10 -23.39
N GLU A 88 8.42 -7.73 -23.69
CA GLU A 88 8.36 -8.76 -24.74
C GLU A 88 8.62 -8.17 -26.12
N TYR A 89 8.05 -7.01 -26.41
CA TYR A 89 8.30 -6.31 -27.68
C TYR A 89 9.77 -5.96 -27.83
N LYS A 90 10.40 -5.47 -26.77
CA LYS A 90 11.83 -5.15 -26.77
C LYS A 90 12.67 -6.38 -27.16
N LYS A 91 12.38 -7.52 -26.56
CA LYS A 91 13.09 -8.76 -26.87
C LYS A 91 12.91 -9.18 -28.31
N SER A 92 11.68 -9.13 -28.80
CA SER A 92 11.36 -9.48 -30.18
C SER A 92 12.06 -8.58 -31.16
N LEU A 93 12.06 -7.28 -30.90
CA LEU A 93 12.72 -6.31 -31.76
C LEU A 93 14.22 -6.55 -31.85
N ILE A 94 14.87 -6.78 -30.72
CA ILE A 94 16.30 -7.07 -30.70
C ILE A 94 16.60 -8.33 -31.51
N TYR A 95 15.83 -9.39 -31.30
CA TYR A 95 15.99 -10.64 -32.03
C TYR A 95 15.82 -10.43 -33.54
N GLU A 96 14.75 -9.75 -33.95
CA GLU A 96 14.46 -9.55 -35.36
C GLU A 96 15.54 -8.74 -36.07
N VAL A 97 16.03 -7.71 -35.46
CA VAL A 97 17.04 -6.83 -36.06
C VAL A 97 18.41 -7.51 -36.08
N VAL A 98 18.81 -8.13 -34.99
CA VAL A 98 20.13 -8.75 -34.89
C VAL A 98 20.25 -9.98 -35.78
N THR A 99 19.18 -10.73 -35.95
CA THR A 99 19.19 -11.92 -36.86
C THR A 99 18.93 -11.57 -38.32
N GLY A 100 18.72 -10.31 -38.64
CA GLY A 100 18.48 -9.89 -40.03
C GLY A 100 17.07 -10.16 -40.55
N LYS A 101 16.13 -10.54 -39.68
CA LYS A 101 14.74 -10.78 -40.08
C LYS A 101 13.98 -9.47 -40.33
N LYS A 102 14.50 -8.37 -39.82
CA LYS A 102 13.91 -7.04 -40.01
C LYS A 102 15.03 -6.06 -40.37
N GLU A 103 14.82 -5.31 -41.43
CA GLU A 103 15.76 -4.25 -41.83
C GLU A 103 15.60 -3.02 -40.94
N VAL A 104 16.71 -2.38 -40.67
CA VAL A 104 16.76 -1.15 -39.89
C VAL A 104 16.39 0.06 -40.77
#